data_527e8a419d89faca79162c6eb58d5402
#
_entry.id   527e8a419d89faca79162c6eb58d5402
#
_cell.length_a   1.000
_cell.length_b   1.000
_cell.length_c   1.000
_cell.angle_alpha   90.00
_cell.angle_beta   90.00
_cell.angle_gamma   90.00
#
_symmetry.space_group_name_H-M   'P 1'
#
loop_
_entity.id
_entity.type
_entity.pdbx_description
1 polymer ?
#
loop_
_entity_poly.entity_id
_entity_poly.type
_entity_poly.pdbx_seq_one_letter_code
_entity_poly.pdbx_strand_id
1 'polypeptide(L)'
;LKSPGLAASGTAASQTGVLQQPVSFQTGCSSDHSTSSAELWFRAQGRPERINLEQIDQEFFVDLKPFKKSFELGGKTVTLETGRIARQATGSVLVTVDDISVLGTVVGAKEAKPGQPFFPLTVNYFEKTYAVGKIPGGFFKREGRPSEKETLTSRLIDRPIRPLFPNGFMNEVQVITTVMSSSKNQDPDIAAMLAASAALSISGIPFDGPIGASRVGYTNERGYFLNPTFEELQTSLLDMVVAGTEDAVLMVESEAKGLTEDQMLGGVLYGHQEMQTAVTAIKEFAAEIGKPRWDWQPAAENTELLNAIKADFAGAIEEAYGIRDKMARYERLGEVKAAAVEKLAGEEEGQPSEDEVKKYFGKIEKSVVRQQVIDGKPRIDGRDNKTVRPIEIEVGVLPSVHGSALFTRGETQAIVTTTLGTSRDVQIIDALEGERKDPFLFHYNFPPYSVGEAGRVGTPGRREVGHGRLAKRGVLAVMPTLEEFPYAIRAVSEITESNGSS
;
A
#
# COMPACT_ATOMS: atom_id res chain seq x y z
N LEU A 1 -2.44 49.58 31.13
CA LEU A 1 -2.92 50.89 30.68
C LEU A 1 -4.16 50.70 29.80
N LYS A 2 -5.29 51.02 30.39
CA LYS A 2 -6.51 51.68 29.97
C LYS A 2 -6.98 51.53 28.51
N SER A 3 -8.20 50.94 28.41
CA SER A 3 -9.21 51.14 27.36
C SER A 3 -9.65 52.60 27.23
N PRO A 4 -10.39 53.02 26.20
CA PRO A 4 -11.84 53.07 26.19
C PRO A 4 -12.40 52.59 24.82
N GLY A 5 -13.57 51.97 24.64
CA GLY A 5 -14.90 52.29 25.07
C GLY A 5 -15.61 53.26 24.15
N LEU A 6 -16.55 52.77 23.31
CA LEU A 6 -17.70 53.54 22.85
C LEU A 6 -18.80 52.59 22.31
N ALA A 7 -19.98 52.76 22.88
CA ALA A 7 -21.23 52.14 22.53
C ALA A 7 -22.01 53.02 21.54
N ALA A 8 -22.90 52.42 20.74
CA ALA A 8 -24.23 52.92 20.33
C ALA A 8 -24.88 51.83 19.47
N SER A 9 -25.93 51.16 19.90
CA SER A 9 -27.37 51.43 19.85
C SER A 9 -27.95 51.44 18.43
N GLY A 10 -28.90 50.57 18.17
CA GLY A 10 -29.85 50.75 17.09
C GLY A 10 -30.57 49.47 16.68
N THR A 11 -31.58 49.07 17.45
CA THR A 11 -32.94 48.59 17.10
C THR A 11 -33.18 47.72 15.86
N ALA A 12 -33.61 46.51 16.12
CA ALA A 12 -34.81 45.78 15.70
C ALA A 12 -35.27 45.78 14.25
N ALA A 13 -35.38 44.60 13.68
CA ALA A 13 -36.64 44.13 13.09
C ALA A 13 -36.62 42.61 12.89
N SER A 14 -37.65 42.02 13.44
CA SER A 14 -38.12 40.65 13.26
C SER A 14 -38.40 40.34 11.79
N GLN A 15 -38.18 39.11 11.34
CA GLN A 15 -39.23 38.32 10.68
C GLN A 15 -38.71 36.92 10.31
N THR A 16 -39.39 35.99 10.92
CA THR A 16 -40.10 34.84 10.40
C THR A 16 -39.25 33.68 9.88
N GLY A 17 -39.36 32.65 10.68
CA GLY A 17 -38.92 31.28 10.37
C GLY A 17 -39.59 30.70 9.13
N VAL A 18 -38.81 29.96 8.41
CA VAL A 18 -39.29 28.95 7.47
C VAL A 18 -38.74 27.61 7.96
N LEU A 19 -39.62 26.86 8.61
CA LEU A 19 -39.47 25.43 8.84
C LEU A 19 -39.43 24.74 7.48
N GLN A 20 -38.27 24.26 7.09
CA GLN A 20 -38.16 23.29 6.01
C GLN A 20 -38.46 21.90 6.54
N GLN A 21 -39.57 21.35 6.10
CA GLN A 21 -39.95 19.96 6.30
C GLN A 21 -39.02 19.05 5.44
N PRO A 22 -38.72 17.84 5.90
CA PRO A 22 -37.96 16.88 5.10
C PRO A 22 -38.79 16.38 3.93
N VAL A 23 -38.21 16.46 2.72
CA VAL A 23 -38.80 15.88 1.51
C VAL A 23 -38.63 14.37 1.60
N SER A 24 -39.74 13.66 1.84
CA SER A 24 -39.77 12.20 1.70
C SER A 24 -39.85 11.83 0.22
N PHE A 25 -38.85 11.13 -0.28
CA PHE A 25 -38.95 10.46 -1.60
C PHE A 25 -39.76 9.18 -1.42
N GLN A 26 -41.01 9.18 -1.88
CA GLN A 26 -41.76 7.95 -2.14
C GLN A 26 -41.37 7.44 -3.53
N THR A 27 -40.83 6.23 -3.57
CA THR A 27 -40.65 5.45 -4.81
C THR A 27 -41.98 4.88 -5.24
N GLY A 28 -42.66 5.58 -6.16
CA GLY A 28 -43.79 5.05 -6.92
C GLY A 28 -43.30 4.66 -8.31
N CYS A 29 -43.22 3.35 -8.55
CA CYS A 29 -42.95 2.79 -9.87
C CYS A 29 -44.24 2.86 -10.68
N SER A 30 -44.31 3.74 -11.70
CA SER A 30 -45.22 3.58 -12.85
C SER A 30 -44.46 3.92 -14.13
N SER A 31 -44.44 2.94 -15.02
CA SER A 31 -43.97 3.03 -16.39
C SER A 31 -44.72 4.13 -17.11
N ASP A 32 -44.05 5.21 -17.52
CA ASP A 32 -44.12 5.86 -18.81
C ASP A 32 -43.45 7.26 -18.74
N HIS A 33 -42.59 7.50 -19.75
CA HIS A 33 -41.95 8.76 -20.12
C HIS A 33 -40.73 9.19 -19.27
N SER A 34 -39.56 8.79 -19.74
CA SER A 34 -38.26 9.27 -19.35
C SER A 34 -38.06 10.76 -19.71
N THR A 35 -38.38 11.65 -18.82
CA THR A 35 -37.84 13.01 -18.85
C THR A 35 -36.41 12.96 -18.33
N SER A 36 -35.44 13.29 -19.16
CA SER A 36 -34.02 13.25 -18.79
C SER A 36 -33.69 14.25 -17.67
N SER A 37 -32.77 13.91 -16.81
CA SER A 37 -32.25 14.77 -15.73
C SER A 37 -31.76 16.14 -16.20
N ALA A 38 -31.47 16.29 -17.49
CA ALA A 38 -31.11 17.54 -18.15
C ALA A 38 -32.31 18.51 -18.23
N GLU A 39 -33.53 18.02 -18.48
CA GLU A 39 -34.74 18.89 -18.56
C GLU A 39 -35.10 19.48 -17.19
N LEU A 40 -34.86 18.76 -16.12
CA LEU A 40 -35.09 19.27 -14.76
C LEU A 40 -34.09 20.37 -14.37
N TRP A 41 -32.84 20.28 -14.82
CA TRP A 41 -31.80 21.26 -14.57
C TRP A 41 -32.05 22.57 -15.34
N PHE A 42 -32.50 22.50 -16.62
CA PHE A 42 -32.80 23.67 -17.43
C PHE A 42 -34.07 24.41 -16.96
N ARG A 43 -35.09 23.70 -16.46
CA ARG A 43 -36.31 24.33 -15.87
C ARG A 43 -35.99 25.13 -14.60
N ALA A 44 -35.00 24.76 -13.82
CA ALA A 44 -34.59 25.47 -12.60
C ALA A 44 -33.93 26.84 -12.89
N GLN A 45 -33.48 27.09 -14.11
CA GLN A 45 -32.75 28.31 -14.51
C GLN A 45 -33.61 29.38 -15.21
N GLY A 46 -34.92 29.19 -15.37
CA GLY A 46 -35.85 30.22 -15.83
C GLY A 46 -35.63 30.72 -17.28
N ARG A 47 -35.04 29.95 -18.16
CA ARG A 47 -34.85 30.32 -19.58
C ARG A 47 -35.96 29.70 -20.47
N PRO A 48 -36.70 30.51 -21.26
CA PRO A 48 -37.84 30.03 -22.07
C PRO A 48 -37.47 29.67 -23.50
N GLU A 49 -36.37 28.99 -23.76
CA GLU A 49 -36.11 28.46 -25.11
C GLU A 49 -36.11 26.93 -25.09
N ARG A 50 -37.09 26.35 -25.75
CA ARG A 50 -37.09 24.91 -26.05
C ARG A 50 -35.92 24.63 -26.99
N ILE A 51 -34.86 24.08 -26.45
CA ILE A 51 -33.81 23.48 -27.27
C ILE A 51 -34.43 22.25 -27.91
N ASN A 52 -34.54 22.25 -29.24
CA ASN A 52 -34.99 21.12 -29.98
C ASN A 52 -33.92 20.04 -29.93
N LEU A 53 -34.09 19.04 -29.08
CA LEU A 53 -33.15 17.96 -28.85
C LEU A 53 -32.92 17.06 -30.09
N GLU A 54 -33.74 17.18 -31.11
CA GLU A 54 -33.60 16.44 -32.38
C GLU A 54 -32.53 17.04 -33.31
N GLN A 55 -32.01 18.23 -33.01
CA GLN A 55 -30.97 18.91 -33.83
C GLN A 55 -29.57 18.91 -33.16
N ILE A 56 -29.38 18.20 -32.05
CA ILE A 56 -28.04 17.95 -31.54
C ILE A 56 -27.46 16.83 -32.40
N ASP A 57 -26.58 17.19 -33.33
CA ASP A 57 -25.87 16.26 -34.20
C ASP A 57 -25.35 15.06 -33.42
N GLN A 58 -25.69 13.86 -33.90
CA GLN A 58 -25.23 12.58 -33.31
C GLN A 58 -23.69 12.45 -33.20
N GLU A 59 -22.93 13.33 -33.86
CA GLU A 59 -21.47 13.38 -33.81
C GLU A 59 -20.89 13.81 -32.44
N PHE A 60 -21.71 14.39 -31.55
CA PHE A 60 -21.26 14.78 -30.20
C PHE A 60 -21.50 13.74 -29.10
N PHE A 61 -22.26 12.69 -29.38
CA PHE A 61 -22.44 11.60 -28.43
C PHE A 61 -21.27 10.62 -28.54
N VAL A 62 -20.26 10.79 -27.67
CA VAL A 62 -19.25 9.73 -27.45
C VAL A 62 -20.01 8.49 -26.97
N ASP A 63 -20.00 7.41 -27.77
CA ASP A 63 -20.57 6.12 -27.34
C ASP A 63 -19.79 5.63 -26.11
N LEU A 64 -20.39 5.82 -24.93
CA LEU A 64 -19.81 5.44 -23.64
C LEU A 64 -20.18 4.01 -23.24
N LYS A 65 -20.46 3.13 -24.20
CA LYS A 65 -20.74 1.73 -23.88
C LYS A 65 -19.53 1.11 -23.19
N PRO A 66 -19.67 0.68 -21.92
CA PRO A 66 -18.60 0.03 -21.23
C PRO A 66 -18.40 -1.39 -21.76
N PHE A 67 -17.14 -1.82 -21.83
CA PHE A 67 -16.84 -3.23 -21.94
C PHE A 67 -16.87 -3.87 -20.54
N LYS A 68 -17.58 -4.99 -20.40
CA LYS A 68 -17.76 -5.69 -19.13
C LYS A 68 -17.42 -7.16 -19.25
N LYS A 69 -16.79 -7.70 -18.20
CA LYS A 69 -16.55 -9.12 -18.02
C LYS A 69 -16.86 -9.51 -16.58
N SER A 70 -17.59 -10.60 -16.40
CA SER A 70 -17.97 -11.08 -15.06
C SER A 70 -17.47 -12.49 -14.84
N PHE A 71 -17.13 -12.81 -13.60
CA PHE A 71 -16.71 -14.14 -13.15
C PHE A 71 -17.10 -14.35 -11.68
N GLU A 72 -17.06 -15.59 -11.22
CA GLU A 72 -17.38 -15.94 -9.84
C GLU A 72 -16.10 -16.05 -9.00
N LEU A 73 -16.10 -15.49 -7.78
CA LEU A 73 -15.03 -15.60 -6.79
C LEU A 73 -15.62 -15.72 -5.38
N GLY A 74 -15.43 -16.86 -4.73
CA GLY A 74 -15.95 -17.08 -3.38
C GLY A 74 -17.47 -17.02 -3.27
N GLY A 75 -18.19 -17.46 -4.32
CA GLY A 75 -19.65 -17.44 -4.38
C GLY A 75 -20.26 -16.07 -4.66
N LYS A 76 -19.44 -15.08 -5.09
CA LYS A 76 -19.87 -13.74 -5.47
C LYS A 76 -19.48 -13.42 -6.90
N THR A 77 -20.36 -12.72 -7.61
CA THR A 77 -20.08 -12.26 -8.95
C THR A 77 -19.21 -11.02 -8.93
N VAL A 78 -18.03 -11.11 -9.53
CA VAL A 78 -17.11 -10.00 -9.75
C VAL A 78 -17.25 -9.50 -11.17
N THR A 79 -17.47 -8.20 -11.34
CA THR A 79 -17.58 -7.57 -12.66
C THR A 79 -16.47 -6.56 -12.86
N LEU A 80 -15.71 -6.73 -13.95
CA LEU A 80 -14.73 -5.77 -14.46
C LEU A 80 -15.39 -4.91 -15.52
N GLU A 81 -15.29 -3.58 -15.42
CA GLU A 81 -15.83 -2.62 -16.38
C GLU A 81 -14.76 -1.61 -16.79
N THR A 82 -14.62 -1.35 -18.09
CA THR A 82 -13.74 -0.31 -18.63
C THR A 82 -14.36 0.48 -19.76
N GLY A 83 -13.71 1.58 -20.19
CA GLY A 83 -14.09 2.40 -21.35
C GLY A 83 -14.99 3.59 -21.03
N ARG A 84 -15.65 3.64 -19.88
CA ARG A 84 -16.57 4.71 -19.50
C ARG A 84 -15.97 5.73 -18.53
N ILE A 85 -15.24 5.28 -17.52
CA ILE A 85 -14.74 6.11 -16.42
C ILE A 85 -13.22 6.28 -16.54
N ALA A 86 -12.70 7.47 -16.19
CA ALA A 86 -11.27 7.80 -16.16
C ALA A 86 -10.52 7.50 -17.48
N ARG A 87 -11.10 7.85 -18.62
CA ARG A 87 -10.63 7.53 -19.99
C ARG A 87 -9.28 8.13 -20.35
N GLN A 88 -8.79 9.14 -19.62
CA GLN A 88 -7.47 9.74 -19.82
C GLN A 88 -6.35 8.95 -19.15
N ALA A 89 -6.68 8.05 -18.21
CA ALA A 89 -5.68 7.17 -17.60
C ALA A 89 -5.08 6.19 -18.63
N THR A 90 -3.86 5.75 -18.41
CA THR A 90 -3.21 4.72 -19.24
C THR A 90 -4.01 3.43 -19.19
N GLY A 91 -4.53 3.07 -18.00
CA GLY A 91 -5.51 2.00 -17.80
C GLY A 91 -6.51 2.40 -16.72
N SER A 92 -7.78 2.04 -16.89
CA SER A 92 -8.82 2.26 -15.86
C SER A 92 -9.84 1.12 -15.88
N VAL A 93 -10.14 0.58 -14.70
CA VAL A 93 -11.12 -0.49 -14.50
C VAL A 93 -11.94 -0.21 -13.26
N LEU A 94 -13.25 -0.29 -13.37
CA LEU A 94 -14.16 -0.36 -12.24
C LEU A 94 -14.43 -1.83 -11.92
N VAL A 95 -14.09 -2.26 -10.72
CA VAL A 95 -14.41 -3.60 -10.21
C VAL A 95 -15.60 -3.49 -9.28
N THR A 96 -16.62 -4.30 -9.55
CA THR A 96 -17.82 -4.36 -8.71
C THR A 96 -18.01 -5.78 -8.18
N VAL A 97 -18.22 -5.90 -6.87
CA VAL A 97 -18.54 -7.13 -6.15
C VAL A 97 -19.69 -6.82 -5.21
N ASP A 98 -20.87 -7.33 -5.46
CA ASP A 98 -22.10 -6.95 -4.74
C ASP A 98 -22.25 -5.40 -4.69
N ASP A 99 -22.33 -4.82 -3.49
CA ASP A 99 -22.45 -3.36 -3.27
C ASP A 99 -21.09 -2.63 -3.27
N ILE A 100 -19.99 -3.35 -3.40
CA ILE A 100 -18.63 -2.77 -3.41
C ILE A 100 -18.26 -2.43 -4.84
N SER A 101 -17.83 -1.19 -5.07
CA SER A 101 -17.28 -0.74 -6.35
C SER A 101 -15.98 0.01 -6.13
N VAL A 102 -14.90 -0.46 -6.75
CA VAL A 102 -13.58 0.16 -6.66
C VAL A 102 -13.07 0.53 -8.04
N LEU A 103 -12.74 1.80 -8.22
CA LEU A 103 -12.11 2.30 -9.43
C LEU A 103 -10.58 2.18 -9.32
N GLY A 104 -9.99 1.33 -10.14
CA GLY A 104 -8.54 1.25 -10.34
C GLY A 104 -8.10 2.06 -11.54
N THR A 105 -7.12 2.95 -11.36
CA THR A 105 -6.52 3.73 -12.45
C THR A 105 -5.01 3.60 -12.43
N VAL A 106 -4.41 3.55 -13.60
CA VAL A 106 -2.97 3.46 -13.79
C VAL A 106 -2.53 4.51 -14.80
N VAL A 107 -1.49 5.25 -14.44
CA VAL A 107 -0.82 6.19 -15.36
C VAL A 107 0.67 5.87 -15.33
N GLY A 108 1.29 5.75 -16.49
CA GLY A 108 2.73 5.54 -16.64
C GLY A 108 3.36 6.63 -17.51
N ALA A 109 4.50 7.16 -17.07
CA ALA A 109 5.34 8.02 -17.89
C ALA A 109 5.97 7.20 -19.03
N LYS A 110 6.05 7.79 -20.23
CA LYS A 110 6.63 7.10 -21.40
C LYS A 110 8.14 6.96 -21.33
N GLU A 111 8.79 7.85 -20.57
CA GLU A 111 10.24 7.90 -20.41
C GLU A 111 10.64 7.95 -18.94
N ALA A 112 11.79 7.38 -18.62
CA ALA A 112 12.36 7.49 -17.28
C ALA A 112 13.04 8.85 -17.11
N LYS A 113 13.02 9.38 -15.89
CA LYS A 113 13.81 10.59 -15.55
C LYS A 113 15.29 10.22 -15.53
N PRO A 114 16.18 11.10 -16.07
CA PRO A 114 17.63 10.87 -16.00
C PRO A 114 18.11 10.69 -14.56
N GLY A 115 19.05 9.76 -14.32
CA GLY A 115 19.63 9.52 -13.00
C GLY A 115 18.67 8.86 -11.98
N GLN A 116 17.58 8.24 -12.41
CA GLN A 116 16.63 7.57 -11.52
C GLN A 116 17.25 6.32 -10.89
N PRO A 117 17.51 6.30 -9.55
CA PRO A 117 18.22 5.20 -8.90
C PRO A 117 17.35 3.98 -8.57
N PHE A 118 16.02 4.12 -8.61
CA PHE A 118 15.07 3.07 -8.27
C PHE A 118 13.80 3.18 -9.13
N PHE A 119 13.03 2.11 -9.20
CA PHE A 119 11.74 2.08 -9.90
C PHE A 119 10.68 2.94 -9.14
N PRO A 120 10.23 4.07 -9.71
CA PRO A 120 9.32 4.99 -9.04
C PRO A 120 7.85 4.56 -9.21
N LEU A 121 7.49 3.43 -8.62
CA LEU A 121 6.10 3.00 -8.50
C LEU A 121 5.45 3.63 -7.27
N THR A 122 4.34 4.32 -7.47
CA THR A 122 3.51 4.86 -6.39
C THR A 122 2.13 4.23 -6.44
N VAL A 123 1.73 3.56 -5.36
CA VAL A 123 0.41 2.97 -5.21
C VAL A 123 -0.35 3.72 -4.13
N ASN A 124 -1.57 4.15 -4.42
CA ASN A 124 -2.47 4.79 -3.46
C ASN A 124 -3.82 4.06 -3.46
N TYR A 125 -4.33 3.84 -2.27
CA TYR A 125 -5.67 3.36 -2.01
C TYR A 125 -6.41 4.41 -1.21
N PHE A 126 -7.63 4.74 -1.61
CA PHE A 126 -8.45 5.75 -0.95
C PHE A 126 -9.84 5.21 -0.64
N GLU A 127 -10.27 5.42 0.59
CA GLU A 127 -11.63 5.20 1.06
C GLU A 127 -12.38 6.52 1.08
N LYS A 128 -13.47 6.62 0.33
CA LYS A 128 -14.30 7.82 0.32
C LYS A 128 -15.52 7.63 1.20
N THR A 129 -15.74 8.56 2.11
CA THR A 129 -16.87 8.48 3.05
C THR A 129 -18.24 8.47 2.37
N TYR A 130 -18.33 9.08 1.17
CA TYR A 130 -19.53 8.99 0.33
C TYR A 130 -19.85 7.56 -0.12
N ALA A 131 -18.84 6.66 -0.16
CA ALA A 131 -19.03 5.26 -0.55
C ALA A 131 -20.03 4.52 0.37
N VAL A 132 -20.23 5.01 1.59
CA VAL A 132 -21.22 4.52 2.56
C VAL A 132 -22.24 5.57 2.94
N GLY A 133 -22.43 6.62 2.10
CA GLY A 133 -23.42 7.68 2.30
C GLY A 133 -23.10 8.62 3.46
N LYS A 134 -21.83 8.75 3.88
CA LYS A 134 -21.40 9.62 4.97
C LYS A 134 -20.74 10.91 4.47
N ILE A 135 -20.87 11.98 5.27
CA ILE A 135 -20.05 13.18 5.14
C ILE A 135 -18.83 13.01 6.07
N PRO A 136 -17.61 13.34 5.62
CA PRO A 136 -16.41 13.22 6.45
C PRO A 136 -16.53 13.95 7.79
N GLY A 137 -15.98 13.36 8.83
CA GLY A 137 -15.82 13.98 10.13
C GLY A 137 -14.88 15.21 10.09
N GLY A 138 -14.55 15.74 11.26
CA GLY A 138 -13.64 16.87 11.42
C GLY A 138 -14.22 18.21 10.96
N PHE A 139 -13.43 19.27 11.10
CA PHE A 139 -13.85 20.64 10.84
C PHE A 139 -14.08 20.94 9.35
N PHE A 140 -13.17 20.46 8.49
CA PHE A 140 -13.20 20.76 7.05
C PHE A 140 -14.19 19.92 6.24
N LYS A 141 -14.83 18.91 6.87
CA LYS A 141 -15.77 18.01 6.18
C LYS A 141 -15.23 17.43 4.88
N ARG A 142 -13.94 17.11 4.87
CA ARG A 142 -13.20 16.59 3.72
C ARG A 142 -12.16 15.57 4.18
N GLU A 143 -11.98 14.51 3.42
CA GLU A 143 -10.89 13.56 3.64
C GLU A 143 -9.54 14.29 3.54
N GLY A 144 -8.66 14.00 4.48
CA GLY A 144 -7.35 14.63 4.61
C GLY A 144 -6.20 13.69 4.28
N ARG A 145 -5.35 13.45 5.29
CA ARG A 145 -4.23 12.50 5.15
C ARG A 145 -4.78 11.07 5.08
N PRO A 146 -4.11 10.18 4.33
CA PRO A 146 -4.48 8.77 4.33
C PRO A 146 -4.50 8.19 5.74
N SER A 147 -5.53 7.42 6.03
CA SER A 147 -5.65 6.65 7.27
C SER A 147 -4.56 5.55 7.35
N GLU A 148 -4.41 4.94 8.52
CA GLU A 148 -3.55 3.76 8.68
C GLU A 148 -4.01 2.64 7.73
N LYS A 149 -5.31 2.35 7.66
CA LYS A 149 -5.88 1.35 6.75
C LYS A 149 -5.58 1.65 5.29
N GLU A 150 -5.78 2.88 4.83
CA GLU A 150 -5.46 3.28 3.45
C GLU A 150 -3.97 3.11 3.13
N THR A 151 -3.11 3.43 4.10
CA THR A 151 -1.65 3.24 3.96
C THR A 151 -1.29 1.76 3.86
N LEU A 152 -1.87 0.91 4.70
CA LEU A 152 -1.61 -0.53 4.72
C LEU A 152 -2.15 -1.22 3.47
N THR A 153 -3.37 -0.89 3.03
CA THR A 153 -3.96 -1.43 1.80
C THR A 153 -3.18 -0.98 0.57
N SER A 154 -2.67 0.27 0.54
CA SER A 154 -1.74 0.70 -0.51
C SER A 154 -0.50 -0.20 -0.59
N ARG A 155 0.06 -0.62 0.56
CA ARG A 155 1.20 -1.55 0.63
C ARG A 155 0.81 -2.97 0.25
N LEU A 156 -0.40 -3.39 0.62
CA LEU A 156 -0.95 -4.70 0.26
C LEU A 156 -1.04 -4.86 -1.26
N ILE A 157 -1.40 -3.79 -1.99
CA ILE A 157 -1.44 -3.74 -3.45
C ILE A 157 -0.02 -3.63 -4.04
N ASP A 158 0.84 -2.75 -3.50
CA ASP A 158 2.18 -2.47 -4.03
C ASP A 158 3.09 -3.71 -4.02
N ARG A 159 3.07 -4.48 -2.93
CA ARG A 159 3.98 -5.62 -2.70
C ARG A 159 3.91 -6.70 -3.78
N PRO A 160 2.73 -7.20 -4.19
CA PRO A 160 2.65 -8.24 -5.21
C PRO A 160 2.81 -7.71 -6.65
N ILE A 161 2.49 -6.44 -6.94
CA ILE A 161 2.62 -5.92 -8.31
C ILE A 161 4.02 -5.43 -8.64
N ARG A 162 4.76 -4.89 -7.66
CA ARG A 162 6.10 -4.31 -7.89
C ARG A 162 7.11 -5.27 -8.52
N PRO A 163 7.24 -6.54 -8.09
CA PRO A 163 8.20 -7.47 -8.66
C PRO A 163 7.86 -7.93 -10.08
N LEU A 164 6.65 -7.63 -10.57
CA LEU A 164 6.19 -8.00 -11.91
C LEU A 164 6.53 -6.96 -12.99
N PHE A 165 7.19 -5.87 -12.62
CA PHE A 165 7.75 -4.97 -13.61
C PHE A 165 9.15 -5.45 -14.02
N PRO A 166 9.51 -5.37 -15.32
CA PRO A 166 10.79 -5.85 -15.81
C PRO A 166 11.97 -5.16 -15.13
N ASN A 167 13.06 -5.90 -14.92
CA ASN A 167 14.28 -5.34 -14.38
C ASN A 167 14.81 -4.22 -15.28
N GLY A 168 15.12 -3.06 -14.69
CA GLY A 168 15.58 -1.88 -15.40
C GLY A 168 14.46 -0.96 -15.91
N PHE A 169 13.20 -1.31 -15.73
CA PHE A 169 12.08 -0.41 -15.99
C PHE A 169 12.04 0.69 -14.94
N MET A 170 12.40 1.92 -15.34
CA MET A 170 12.55 3.08 -14.44
C MET A 170 11.55 4.20 -14.73
N ASN A 171 10.57 3.96 -15.60
CA ASN A 171 9.52 4.92 -15.90
C ASN A 171 8.59 5.07 -14.68
N GLU A 172 8.20 6.29 -14.37
CA GLU A 172 7.28 6.56 -13.26
C GLU A 172 5.92 5.93 -13.53
N VAL A 173 5.41 5.13 -12.58
CA VAL A 173 4.08 4.52 -12.63
C VAL A 173 3.31 4.88 -11.38
N GLN A 174 2.09 5.37 -11.58
CA GLN A 174 1.16 5.65 -10.50
C GLN A 174 -0.08 4.79 -10.63
N VAL A 175 -0.39 4.04 -9.57
CA VAL A 175 -1.62 3.25 -9.42
C VAL A 175 -2.47 3.90 -8.34
N ILE A 176 -3.72 4.20 -8.66
CA ILE A 176 -4.68 4.74 -7.69
C ILE A 176 -5.91 3.85 -7.71
N THR A 177 -6.27 3.32 -6.54
CA THR A 177 -7.52 2.60 -6.32
C THR A 177 -8.39 3.42 -5.38
N THR A 178 -9.65 3.66 -5.78
CA THR A 178 -10.60 4.48 -5.04
C THR A 178 -11.88 3.70 -4.80
N VAL A 179 -12.27 3.56 -3.54
CA VAL A 179 -13.54 2.95 -3.16
C VAL A 179 -14.65 3.95 -3.46
N MET A 180 -15.50 3.62 -4.44
CA MET A 180 -16.59 4.46 -4.93
C MET A 180 -17.94 4.09 -4.29
N SER A 181 -18.11 2.81 -3.94
CA SER A 181 -19.23 2.27 -3.18
C SER A 181 -18.71 1.18 -2.27
N SER A 182 -19.26 1.03 -1.08
CA SER A 182 -18.85 -0.01 -0.13
C SER A 182 -20.05 -0.48 0.70
N SER A 183 -20.02 -1.75 1.07
CA SER A 183 -20.91 -2.30 2.08
C SER A 183 -20.24 -2.20 3.47
N LYS A 184 -21.06 -2.25 4.52
CA LYS A 184 -20.54 -2.30 5.90
C LYS A 184 -20.06 -3.69 6.31
N ASN A 185 -20.26 -4.69 5.48
CA ASN A 185 -20.10 -6.09 5.85
C ASN A 185 -18.79 -6.70 5.33
N GLN A 186 -18.12 -6.08 4.37
CA GLN A 186 -16.95 -6.66 3.73
C GLN A 186 -15.89 -5.60 3.41
N ASP A 187 -14.62 -6.00 3.52
CA ASP A 187 -13.47 -5.14 3.17
C ASP A 187 -13.36 -4.98 1.64
N PRO A 188 -13.22 -3.77 1.11
CA PRO A 188 -13.03 -3.54 -0.32
C PRO A 188 -11.61 -3.79 -0.82
N ASP A 189 -10.68 -4.24 0.02
CA ASP A 189 -9.27 -4.41 -0.31
C ASP A 189 -9.01 -5.41 -1.44
N ILE A 190 -9.69 -6.57 -1.44
CA ILE A 190 -9.56 -7.57 -2.52
C ILE A 190 -10.05 -6.99 -3.85
N ALA A 191 -11.20 -6.29 -3.84
CA ALA A 191 -11.69 -5.61 -5.04
C ALA A 191 -10.69 -4.54 -5.53
N ALA A 192 -10.00 -3.84 -4.61
CA ALA A 192 -8.97 -2.86 -4.95
C ALA A 192 -7.71 -3.51 -5.56
N MET A 193 -7.29 -4.67 -5.06
CA MET A 193 -6.18 -5.44 -5.62
C MET A 193 -6.49 -5.91 -7.04
N LEU A 194 -7.71 -6.44 -7.27
CA LEU A 194 -8.17 -6.86 -8.60
C LEU A 194 -8.30 -5.66 -9.56
N ALA A 195 -8.78 -4.51 -9.07
CA ALA A 195 -8.88 -3.29 -9.86
C ALA A 195 -7.51 -2.77 -10.32
N ALA A 196 -6.51 -2.77 -9.43
CA ALA A 196 -5.13 -2.42 -9.76
C ALA A 196 -4.53 -3.39 -10.79
N SER A 197 -4.71 -4.71 -10.57
CA SER A 197 -4.23 -5.77 -11.47
C SER A 197 -4.84 -5.65 -12.87
N ALA A 198 -6.15 -5.52 -12.96
CA ALA A 198 -6.86 -5.39 -14.23
C ALA A 198 -6.47 -4.10 -14.97
N ALA A 199 -6.39 -2.95 -14.26
CA ALA A 199 -6.01 -1.68 -14.85
C ALA A 199 -4.56 -1.70 -15.40
N LEU A 200 -3.62 -2.35 -14.70
CA LEU A 200 -2.25 -2.57 -15.18
C LEU A 200 -2.25 -3.46 -16.43
N SER A 201 -2.98 -4.56 -16.40
CA SER A 201 -3.01 -5.56 -17.49
C SER A 201 -3.54 -4.98 -18.80
N ILE A 202 -4.51 -4.05 -18.75
CA ILE A 202 -5.04 -3.41 -19.98
C ILE A 202 -4.26 -2.15 -20.40
N SER A 203 -3.31 -1.68 -19.61
CA SER A 203 -2.64 -0.37 -19.82
C SER A 203 -1.62 -0.36 -20.95
N GLY A 204 -1.08 -1.52 -21.30
CA GLY A 204 0.07 -1.68 -22.20
C GLY A 204 1.42 -1.38 -21.55
N ILE A 205 1.48 -0.94 -20.29
CA ILE A 205 2.72 -0.79 -19.53
C ILE A 205 3.40 -2.17 -19.42
N PRO A 206 4.74 -2.27 -19.51
CA PRO A 206 5.44 -3.53 -19.29
C PRO A 206 5.19 -4.08 -17.88
N PHE A 207 4.30 -5.04 -17.79
CA PHE A 207 3.85 -5.67 -16.55
C PHE A 207 3.62 -7.15 -16.80
N ASP A 208 4.25 -8.01 -16.01
CA ASP A 208 4.24 -9.48 -16.17
C ASP A 208 3.20 -10.15 -15.26
N GLY A 209 2.08 -9.43 -15.01
CA GLY A 209 0.87 -9.96 -14.38
C GLY A 209 -0.09 -10.61 -15.37
N PRO A 210 -1.36 -10.81 -14.97
CA PRO A 210 -2.01 -10.23 -13.79
C PRO A 210 -1.69 -10.91 -12.47
N ILE A 211 -2.09 -10.27 -11.37
CA ILE A 211 -2.24 -10.92 -10.07
C ILE A 211 -3.71 -11.20 -9.78
N GLY A 212 -3.97 -12.31 -9.10
CA GLY A 212 -5.18 -12.53 -8.33
C GLY A 212 -4.97 -12.15 -6.87
N ALA A 213 -6.06 -12.05 -6.13
CA ALA A 213 -6.06 -11.86 -4.69
C ALA A 213 -7.28 -12.51 -4.05
N SER A 214 -7.12 -12.98 -2.83
CA SER A 214 -8.19 -13.57 -2.03
C SER A 214 -7.95 -13.31 -0.54
N ARG A 215 -9.02 -13.21 0.25
CA ARG A 215 -8.97 -13.24 1.70
C ARG A 215 -9.47 -14.59 2.19
N VAL A 216 -8.72 -15.23 3.07
CA VAL A 216 -9.01 -16.57 3.58
C VAL A 216 -9.31 -16.51 5.06
N GLY A 217 -10.48 -17.00 5.46
CA GLY A 217 -10.83 -17.30 6.84
C GLY A 217 -10.70 -18.81 7.11
N TYR A 218 -10.65 -19.17 8.39
CA TYR A 218 -10.62 -20.57 8.84
C TYR A 218 -11.34 -20.72 10.17
N THR A 219 -12.19 -21.73 10.26
CA THR A 219 -12.69 -22.26 11.55
C THR A 219 -12.55 -23.77 11.57
N ASN A 220 -12.52 -24.38 12.76
CA ASN A 220 -12.40 -25.83 12.89
C ASN A 220 -13.61 -26.60 12.31
N GLU A 221 -14.80 -25.96 12.33
CA GLU A 221 -16.05 -26.56 11.87
C GLU A 221 -16.20 -26.48 10.34
N ARG A 222 -15.81 -25.33 9.74
CA ARG A 222 -16.05 -25.03 8.31
C ARG A 222 -14.82 -25.32 7.44
N GLY A 223 -13.62 -25.35 8.04
CA GLY A 223 -12.38 -25.34 7.28
C GLY A 223 -12.06 -23.94 6.70
N TYR A 224 -11.37 -23.90 5.55
CA TYR A 224 -11.08 -22.65 4.86
C TYR A 224 -12.30 -22.12 4.10
N PHE A 225 -12.45 -20.80 4.06
CA PHE A 225 -13.48 -20.11 3.29
C PHE A 225 -12.98 -18.76 2.76
N LEU A 226 -13.55 -18.35 1.63
CA LEU A 226 -13.10 -17.17 0.89
C LEU A 226 -13.87 -15.92 1.28
N ASN A 227 -13.13 -14.80 1.24
CA ASN A 227 -13.65 -13.44 1.32
C ASN A 227 -14.66 -13.25 2.45
N PRO A 228 -14.27 -13.61 3.70
CA PRO A 228 -15.14 -13.51 4.87
C PRO A 228 -15.68 -12.09 5.07
N THR A 229 -16.90 -12.03 5.59
CA THR A 229 -17.47 -10.79 6.12
C THR A 229 -16.77 -10.38 7.42
N PHE A 230 -16.93 -9.10 7.84
CA PHE A 230 -16.43 -8.66 9.14
C PHE A 230 -17.01 -9.45 10.31
N GLU A 231 -18.25 -9.90 10.20
CA GLU A 231 -18.89 -10.75 11.21
C GLU A 231 -18.22 -12.15 11.28
N GLU A 232 -17.99 -12.79 10.12
CA GLU A 232 -17.30 -14.06 10.05
C GLU A 232 -15.85 -14.00 10.56
N LEU A 233 -15.16 -12.87 10.33
CA LEU A 233 -13.80 -12.63 10.85
C LEU A 233 -13.73 -12.58 12.39
N GLN A 234 -14.80 -12.19 13.08
CA GLN A 234 -14.82 -12.17 14.55
C GLN A 234 -14.64 -13.57 15.15
N THR A 235 -15.20 -14.58 14.51
CA THR A 235 -15.13 -15.98 14.93
C THR A 235 -14.02 -16.76 14.23
N SER A 236 -13.45 -16.22 13.18
CA SER A 236 -12.37 -16.85 12.43
C SER A 236 -11.07 -16.95 13.25
N LEU A 237 -10.38 -18.08 13.11
CA LEU A 237 -9.03 -18.32 13.63
C LEU A 237 -7.95 -17.82 12.68
N LEU A 238 -8.31 -17.48 11.45
CA LEU A 238 -7.42 -16.97 10.40
C LEU A 238 -8.05 -15.77 9.71
N ASP A 239 -7.27 -14.72 9.55
CA ASP A 239 -7.51 -13.63 8.60
C ASP A 239 -6.25 -13.52 7.74
N MET A 240 -6.31 -14.00 6.50
CA MET A 240 -5.15 -14.09 5.62
C MET A 240 -5.48 -13.54 4.25
N VAL A 241 -4.66 -12.59 3.77
CA VAL A 241 -4.69 -12.14 2.39
C VAL A 241 -3.57 -12.82 1.61
N VAL A 242 -3.93 -13.45 0.49
CA VAL A 242 -3.01 -14.11 -0.44
C VAL A 242 -3.12 -13.42 -1.79
N ALA A 243 -1.98 -13.09 -2.38
CA ALA A 243 -1.94 -12.56 -3.74
C ALA A 243 -0.75 -13.13 -4.53
N GLY A 244 -0.95 -13.32 -5.82
CA GLY A 244 0.06 -13.89 -6.69
C GLY A 244 -0.37 -13.98 -8.14
N THR A 245 0.50 -14.56 -8.94
CA THR A 245 0.26 -14.90 -10.36
C THR A 245 -0.35 -16.29 -10.48
N GLU A 246 -0.48 -16.78 -11.71
CA GLU A 246 -0.87 -18.17 -11.98
C GLU A 246 0.10 -19.17 -11.34
N ASP A 247 1.40 -18.89 -11.42
CA ASP A 247 2.45 -19.85 -11.07
C ASP A 247 3.00 -19.65 -9.66
N ALA A 248 2.78 -18.51 -9.02
CA ALA A 248 3.47 -18.18 -7.77
C ALA A 248 2.65 -17.30 -6.81
N VAL A 249 2.77 -17.60 -5.52
CA VAL A 249 2.36 -16.70 -4.45
C VAL A 249 3.42 -15.61 -4.30
N LEU A 250 3.02 -14.34 -4.40
CA LEU A 250 3.90 -13.19 -4.30
C LEU A 250 3.79 -12.44 -2.98
N MET A 251 2.64 -12.54 -2.32
CA MET A 251 2.38 -11.84 -1.07
C MET A 251 1.42 -12.62 -0.21
N VAL A 252 1.76 -12.74 1.07
CA VAL A 252 0.88 -13.22 2.13
C VAL A 252 0.94 -12.21 3.27
N GLU A 253 -0.20 -11.89 3.83
CA GLU A 253 -0.32 -11.14 5.08
C GLU A 253 -1.43 -11.74 5.93
N SER A 254 -1.15 -12.09 7.20
CA SER A 254 -2.09 -12.84 8.01
C SER A 254 -2.06 -12.46 9.48
N GLU A 255 -3.21 -12.65 10.12
CA GLU A 255 -3.38 -12.75 11.58
C GLU A 255 -3.98 -14.12 11.89
N ALA A 256 -3.39 -14.84 12.86
CA ALA A 256 -3.83 -16.18 13.21
C ALA A 256 -3.90 -16.37 14.74
N LYS A 257 -4.88 -17.14 15.20
CA LYS A 257 -5.11 -17.47 16.62
C LYS A 257 -4.64 -18.89 16.92
N GLY A 258 -3.31 -19.08 16.97
CA GLY A 258 -2.71 -20.36 17.39
C GLY A 258 -2.88 -21.51 16.39
N LEU A 259 -2.90 -21.24 15.09
CA LEU A 259 -2.94 -22.26 14.05
C LEU A 259 -1.58 -22.93 13.87
N THR A 260 -1.59 -24.19 13.45
CA THR A 260 -0.37 -24.94 13.10
C THR A 260 0.23 -24.46 11.78
N GLU A 261 1.50 -24.78 11.53
CA GLU A 261 2.18 -24.46 10.26
C GLU A 261 1.45 -25.08 9.06
N ASP A 262 0.98 -26.32 9.19
CA ASP A 262 0.20 -27.00 8.14
C ASP A 262 -1.12 -26.28 7.84
N GLN A 263 -1.82 -25.80 8.87
CA GLN A 263 -3.05 -25.03 8.69
C GLN A 263 -2.76 -23.68 8.03
N MET A 264 -1.65 -23.03 8.38
CA MET A 264 -1.24 -21.78 7.74
C MET A 264 -0.86 -22.00 6.27
N LEU A 265 -0.08 -23.04 5.97
CA LEU A 265 0.26 -23.41 4.60
C LEU A 265 -0.97 -23.79 3.79
N GLY A 266 -1.88 -24.58 4.38
CA GLY A 266 -3.17 -24.93 3.76
C GLY A 266 -3.99 -23.69 3.38
N GLY A 267 -4.01 -22.65 4.23
CA GLY A 267 -4.66 -21.38 3.95
C GLY A 267 -4.05 -20.64 2.74
N VAL A 268 -2.72 -20.64 2.64
CA VAL A 268 -2.01 -20.06 1.49
C VAL A 268 -2.36 -20.79 0.19
N LEU A 269 -2.30 -22.12 0.20
CA LEU A 269 -2.59 -22.94 -0.97
C LEU A 269 -4.05 -22.79 -1.41
N TYR A 270 -4.99 -22.82 -0.46
CA TYR A 270 -6.41 -22.60 -0.73
C TYR A 270 -6.66 -21.23 -1.35
N GLY A 271 -6.12 -20.16 -0.76
CA GLY A 271 -6.26 -18.80 -1.30
C GLY A 271 -5.66 -18.64 -2.68
N HIS A 272 -4.48 -19.25 -2.95
CA HIS A 272 -3.85 -19.24 -4.26
C HIS A 272 -4.66 -19.99 -5.31
N GLN A 273 -5.19 -21.16 -4.98
CA GLN A 273 -6.02 -21.96 -5.89
C GLN A 273 -7.31 -21.22 -6.27
N GLU A 274 -8.01 -20.68 -5.29
CA GLU A 274 -9.30 -20.02 -5.49
C GLU A 274 -9.19 -18.70 -6.28
N MET A 275 -8.11 -17.94 -6.10
CA MET A 275 -7.92 -16.67 -6.85
C MET A 275 -7.58 -16.88 -8.33
N GLN A 276 -7.31 -18.12 -8.80
CA GLN A 276 -6.97 -18.40 -10.20
C GLN A 276 -8.12 -18.04 -11.16
N THR A 277 -9.37 -18.10 -10.70
CA THR A 277 -10.51 -17.62 -11.48
C THR A 277 -10.39 -16.14 -11.83
N ALA A 278 -9.92 -15.31 -10.88
CA ALA A 278 -9.68 -13.89 -11.11
C ALA A 278 -8.48 -13.66 -12.07
N VAL A 279 -7.39 -14.42 -11.90
CA VAL A 279 -6.22 -14.34 -12.81
C VAL A 279 -6.65 -14.63 -14.24
N THR A 280 -7.39 -15.72 -14.46
CA THR A 280 -7.88 -16.13 -15.77
C THR A 280 -8.80 -15.06 -16.37
N ALA A 281 -9.77 -14.58 -15.60
CA ALA A 281 -10.72 -13.56 -16.07
C ALA A 281 -10.02 -12.25 -16.45
N ILE A 282 -9.00 -11.81 -15.68
CA ILE A 282 -8.24 -10.60 -15.99
C ILE A 282 -7.36 -10.81 -17.24
N LYS A 283 -6.75 -11.99 -17.43
CA LYS A 283 -6.00 -12.33 -18.65
C LYS A 283 -6.90 -12.25 -19.90
N GLU A 284 -8.06 -12.87 -19.85
CA GLU A 284 -9.03 -12.84 -20.94
C GLU A 284 -9.54 -11.41 -21.20
N PHE A 285 -9.86 -10.65 -20.13
CA PHE A 285 -10.27 -9.25 -20.23
C PHE A 285 -9.20 -8.40 -20.91
N ALA A 286 -7.93 -8.57 -20.53
CA ALA A 286 -6.81 -7.86 -21.15
C ALA A 286 -6.54 -8.29 -22.59
N ALA A 287 -6.78 -9.56 -22.94
CA ALA A 287 -6.64 -10.05 -24.31
C ALA A 287 -7.69 -9.45 -25.26
N GLU A 288 -8.92 -9.21 -24.75
CA GLU A 288 -10.02 -8.67 -25.56
C GLU A 288 -9.90 -7.16 -25.80
N ILE A 289 -9.46 -6.39 -24.80
CA ILE A 289 -9.54 -4.91 -24.85
C ILE A 289 -8.24 -4.20 -24.43
N GLY A 290 -7.20 -4.95 -24.09
CA GLY A 290 -5.91 -4.38 -23.66
C GLY A 290 -5.24 -3.55 -24.76
N LYS A 291 -4.56 -2.48 -24.32
CA LYS A 291 -3.72 -1.69 -25.21
C LYS A 291 -2.47 -2.48 -25.60
N PRO A 292 -1.90 -2.27 -26.80
CA PRO A 292 -0.62 -2.88 -27.16
C PRO A 292 0.44 -2.59 -26.11
N ARG A 293 1.26 -3.62 -25.80
CA ARG A 293 2.40 -3.46 -24.86
C ARG A 293 3.35 -2.39 -25.43
N TRP A 294 3.88 -1.55 -24.55
CA TRP A 294 4.84 -0.53 -24.94
C TRP A 294 6.10 -1.19 -25.52
N ASP A 295 6.66 -0.57 -26.56
CA ASP A 295 7.96 -0.95 -27.12
C ASP A 295 9.07 -0.45 -26.17
N TRP A 296 9.23 -1.17 -25.06
CA TRP A 296 10.27 -0.93 -24.07
C TRP A 296 11.20 -2.14 -24.03
N GLN A 297 12.49 -1.87 -24.11
CA GLN A 297 13.53 -2.88 -23.99
C GLN A 297 14.46 -2.51 -22.84
N PRO A 298 14.95 -3.49 -22.07
CA PRO A 298 15.98 -3.22 -21.07
C PRO A 298 17.25 -2.72 -21.76
N ALA A 299 17.95 -1.77 -21.12
CA ALA A 299 19.27 -1.37 -21.59
C ALA A 299 20.20 -2.60 -21.66
N ALA A 300 21.00 -2.69 -22.73
CA ALA A 300 21.97 -3.75 -22.87
C ALA A 300 22.91 -3.80 -21.66
N GLU A 301 23.18 -5.00 -21.17
CA GLU A 301 24.10 -5.17 -20.06
C GLU A 301 25.54 -4.97 -20.54
N ASN A 302 26.29 -4.11 -19.87
CA ASN A 302 27.71 -3.91 -20.12
C ASN A 302 28.49 -5.08 -19.50
N THR A 303 28.56 -6.19 -20.25
CA THR A 303 29.22 -7.42 -19.80
C THR A 303 30.73 -7.25 -19.68
N GLU A 304 31.33 -6.34 -20.45
CA GLU A 304 32.78 -6.06 -20.39
C GLU A 304 33.11 -5.40 -19.05
N LEU A 305 32.37 -4.37 -18.68
CA LEU A 305 32.49 -3.70 -17.35
C LEU A 305 32.24 -4.68 -16.21
N LEU A 306 31.19 -5.50 -16.31
CA LEU A 306 30.89 -6.51 -15.29
C LEU A 306 32.05 -7.47 -15.08
N ASN A 307 32.63 -7.97 -16.17
CA ASN A 307 33.75 -8.91 -16.13
C ASN A 307 35.04 -8.23 -15.63
N ALA A 308 35.32 -6.98 -16.01
CA ALA A 308 36.45 -6.22 -15.51
C ALA A 308 36.35 -6.02 -13.99
N ILE A 309 35.19 -5.56 -13.46
CA ILE A 309 34.99 -5.40 -12.01
C ILE A 309 35.14 -6.75 -11.29
N LYS A 310 34.58 -7.83 -11.85
CA LYS A 310 34.69 -9.17 -11.28
C LYS A 310 36.12 -9.65 -11.22
N ALA A 311 36.88 -9.48 -12.28
CA ALA A 311 38.29 -9.92 -12.35
C ALA A 311 39.20 -9.15 -11.39
N ASP A 312 39.01 -7.83 -11.32
CA ASP A 312 39.91 -6.93 -10.56
C ASP A 312 39.56 -6.76 -9.09
N PHE A 313 38.26 -6.83 -8.75
CA PHE A 313 37.79 -6.40 -7.44
C PHE A 313 37.01 -7.46 -6.66
N ALA A 314 36.58 -8.59 -7.26
CA ALA A 314 35.80 -9.59 -6.53
C ALA A 314 36.55 -10.16 -5.30
N GLY A 315 37.86 -10.39 -5.43
CA GLY A 315 38.69 -10.86 -4.31
C GLY A 315 38.75 -9.85 -3.16
N ALA A 316 38.95 -8.56 -3.47
CA ALA A 316 38.99 -7.50 -2.46
C ALA A 316 37.62 -7.30 -1.79
N ILE A 317 36.53 -7.48 -2.54
CA ILE A 317 35.16 -7.46 -2.00
C ILE A 317 34.96 -8.66 -1.04
N GLU A 318 35.40 -9.86 -1.42
CA GLU A 318 35.30 -11.05 -0.58
C GLU A 318 36.11 -10.90 0.72
N GLU A 319 37.33 -10.36 0.64
CA GLU A 319 38.17 -10.03 1.79
C GLU A 319 37.47 -9.03 2.72
N ALA A 320 36.89 -7.96 2.18
CA ALA A 320 36.14 -6.96 2.94
C ALA A 320 34.94 -7.57 3.69
N TYR A 321 34.22 -8.50 3.07
CA TYR A 321 33.13 -9.24 3.71
C TYR A 321 33.61 -10.27 4.75
N GLY A 322 34.91 -10.55 4.85
CA GLY A 322 35.52 -11.26 5.96
C GLY A 322 35.65 -10.42 7.25
N ILE A 323 35.56 -9.10 7.15
CA ILE A 323 35.65 -8.18 8.30
C ILE A 323 34.32 -8.22 9.05
N ARG A 324 34.34 -8.65 10.32
CA ARG A 324 33.13 -8.79 11.15
C ARG A 324 32.57 -7.45 11.62
N ASP A 325 33.50 -6.52 12.04
CA ASP A 325 33.07 -5.18 12.43
C ASP A 325 32.40 -4.42 11.26
N LYS A 326 31.24 -3.86 11.52
CA LYS A 326 30.42 -3.21 10.49
C LYS A 326 31.07 -1.97 9.91
N MET A 327 31.59 -1.10 10.77
CA MET A 327 32.16 0.17 10.34
C MET A 327 33.44 -0.02 9.56
N ALA A 328 34.34 -0.87 10.03
CA ALA A 328 35.57 -1.24 9.34
C ALA A 328 35.30 -1.92 7.99
N ARG A 329 34.27 -2.77 7.92
CA ARG A 329 33.83 -3.38 6.66
C ARG A 329 33.32 -2.35 5.67
N TYR A 330 32.51 -1.40 6.10
CA TYR A 330 31.96 -0.33 5.23
C TYR A 330 33.07 0.60 4.73
N GLU A 331 34.02 0.94 5.58
CA GLU A 331 35.21 1.73 5.20
C GLU A 331 36.01 1.00 4.12
N ARG A 332 36.31 -0.29 4.34
CA ARG A 332 37.04 -1.10 3.38
C ARG A 332 36.31 -1.26 2.03
N LEU A 333 34.99 -1.51 2.06
CA LEU A 333 34.17 -1.58 0.84
C LEU A 333 34.12 -0.22 0.12
N GLY A 334 34.11 0.88 0.87
CA GLY A 334 34.19 2.24 0.33
C GLY A 334 35.50 2.49 -0.43
N GLU A 335 36.63 2.10 0.15
CA GLU A 335 37.95 2.17 -0.51
C GLU A 335 38.01 1.34 -1.80
N VAL A 336 37.56 0.08 -1.76
CA VAL A 336 37.53 -0.82 -2.93
C VAL A 336 36.62 -0.25 -4.02
N LYS A 337 35.49 0.30 -3.66
CA LYS A 337 34.55 0.95 -4.60
C LYS A 337 35.16 2.21 -5.22
N ALA A 338 35.84 3.05 -4.42
CA ALA A 338 36.52 4.23 -4.93
C ALA A 338 37.63 3.86 -5.94
N ALA A 339 38.42 2.85 -5.61
CA ALA A 339 39.46 2.34 -6.51
C ALA A 339 38.88 1.76 -7.82
N ALA A 340 37.70 1.11 -7.76
CA ALA A 340 37.03 0.63 -8.96
C ALA A 340 36.53 1.79 -9.85
N VAL A 341 35.99 2.85 -9.24
CA VAL A 341 35.57 4.06 -9.96
C VAL A 341 36.78 4.74 -10.59
N GLU A 342 37.85 4.98 -9.85
CA GLU A 342 39.08 5.60 -10.35
C GLU A 342 39.70 4.86 -11.52
N LYS A 343 39.65 3.52 -11.48
CA LYS A 343 40.26 2.67 -12.55
C LYS A 343 39.41 2.56 -13.79
N LEU A 344 38.08 2.53 -13.69
CA LEU A 344 37.17 2.09 -14.73
C LEU A 344 36.23 3.19 -15.24
N ALA A 345 35.99 4.25 -14.49
CA ALA A 345 35.16 5.36 -14.93
C ALA A 345 35.96 6.35 -15.77
N GLY A 346 35.32 6.98 -16.74
CA GLY A 346 35.91 8.03 -17.56
C GLY A 346 34.88 9.01 -18.09
N GLU A 347 35.35 10.15 -18.56
CA GLU A 347 34.51 11.24 -19.11
C GLU A 347 34.44 11.20 -20.65
N GLU A 348 35.23 10.30 -21.32
CA GLU A 348 35.25 10.21 -22.75
C GLU A 348 34.07 9.42 -23.31
N GLU A 349 33.63 9.73 -24.51
CA GLU A 349 32.54 9.03 -25.18
C GLU A 349 32.84 7.54 -25.32
N GLY A 350 31.96 6.69 -24.77
CA GLY A 350 32.12 5.22 -24.74
C GLY A 350 32.76 4.65 -23.49
N GLN A 351 33.24 5.50 -22.56
CA GLN A 351 33.71 5.05 -21.26
C GLN A 351 32.53 4.93 -20.25
N PRO A 352 32.58 3.95 -19.32
CA PRO A 352 31.55 3.83 -18.28
C PRO A 352 31.52 5.06 -17.39
N SER A 353 30.33 5.53 -17.06
CA SER A 353 30.17 6.60 -16.06
C SER A 353 30.43 6.07 -14.63
N GLU A 354 30.73 6.98 -13.72
CA GLU A 354 30.91 6.66 -12.30
C GLU A 354 29.69 5.89 -11.73
N ASP A 355 28.47 6.33 -12.08
CA ASP A 355 27.23 5.68 -11.63
C ASP A 355 27.07 4.27 -12.22
N GLU A 356 27.52 4.05 -13.44
CA GLU A 356 27.50 2.74 -14.05
C GLU A 356 28.50 1.80 -13.37
N VAL A 357 29.71 2.25 -13.08
CA VAL A 357 30.70 1.46 -12.31
C VAL A 357 30.16 1.10 -10.95
N LYS A 358 29.59 2.06 -10.21
CA LYS A 358 28.97 1.83 -8.88
C LYS A 358 27.82 0.81 -8.95
N LYS A 359 26.99 0.90 -9.98
CA LYS A 359 25.89 -0.05 -10.22
C LYS A 359 26.40 -1.48 -10.43
N TYR A 360 27.41 -1.67 -11.28
CA TYR A 360 27.96 -2.99 -11.54
C TYR A 360 28.80 -3.52 -10.37
N PHE A 361 29.51 -2.65 -9.64
CA PHE A 361 30.16 -3.00 -8.40
C PHE A 361 29.16 -3.58 -7.39
N GLY A 362 28.01 -2.95 -7.18
CA GLY A 362 26.94 -3.46 -6.31
C GLY A 362 26.38 -4.81 -6.78
N LYS A 363 26.35 -5.11 -8.10
CA LYS A 363 25.98 -6.45 -8.61
C LYS A 363 26.99 -7.50 -8.19
N ILE A 364 28.31 -7.23 -8.31
CA ILE A 364 29.36 -8.14 -7.89
C ILE A 364 29.36 -8.34 -6.37
N GLU A 365 29.24 -7.25 -5.62
CA GLU A 365 29.11 -7.27 -4.15
C GLU A 365 27.96 -8.21 -3.72
N LYS A 366 26.77 -8.05 -4.30
CA LYS A 366 25.62 -8.92 -4.06
C LYS A 366 25.91 -10.38 -4.43
N SER A 367 26.59 -10.61 -5.55
CA SER A 367 26.95 -11.96 -6.01
C SER A 367 27.93 -12.64 -5.05
N VAL A 368 28.93 -11.93 -4.57
CA VAL A 368 29.91 -12.45 -3.59
C VAL A 368 29.23 -12.86 -2.30
N VAL A 369 28.43 -11.98 -1.71
CA VAL A 369 27.72 -12.30 -0.46
C VAL A 369 26.75 -13.46 -0.64
N ARG A 370 26.01 -13.50 -1.76
CA ARG A 370 25.09 -14.60 -2.05
C ARG A 370 25.82 -15.93 -2.22
N GLN A 371 26.96 -15.93 -2.88
CA GLN A 371 27.76 -17.14 -3.06
C GLN A 371 28.30 -17.67 -1.72
N GLN A 372 28.73 -16.78 -0.82
CA GLN A 372 29.16 -17.20 0.52
C GLN A 372 28.05 -17.92 1.29
N VAL A 373 26.79 -17.45 1.17
CA VAL A 373 25.64 -18.11 1.80
C VAL A 373 25.36 -19.48 1.16
N ILE A 374 25.44 -19.57 -0.18
CA ILE A 374 25.26 -20.84 -0.92
C ILE A 374 26.34 -21.86 -0.54
N ASP A 375 27.57 -21.42 -0.41
CA ASP A 375 28.72 -22.25 0.01
C ASP A 375 28.67 -22.67 1.49
N GLY A 376 27.63 -22.26 2.22
CA GLY A 376 27.48 -22.58 3.65
C GLY A 376 28.46 -21.87 4.57
N LYS A 377 29.10 -20.78 4.10
CA LYS A 377 30.01 -19.98 4.95
C LYS A 377 29.21 -19.30 6.07
N PRO A 378 29.87 -18.98 7.20
CA PRO A 378 29.22 -18.19 8.27
C PRO A 378 28.63 -16.88 7.73
N ARG A 379 27.62 -16.37 8.43
CA ARG A 379 27.06 -15.04 8.14
C ARG A 379 28.14 -13.95 8.29
N ILE A 380 27.91 -12.77 7.76
CA ILE A 380 28.86 -11.64 7.77
C ILE A 380 29.35 -11.31 9.20
N ASP A 381 28.49 -11.45 10.21
CA ASP A 381 28.82 -11.26 11.62
C ASP A 381 29.46 -12.50 12.29
N GLY A 382 29.75 -13.55 11.52
CA GLY A 382 30.41 -14.77 11.95
C GLY A 382 29.51 -15.84 12.59
N ARG A 383 28.18 -15.59 12.69
CA ARG A 383 27.22 -16.59 13.17
C ARG A 383 26.95 -17.67 12.13
N ASP A 384 26.49 -18.81 12.59
CA ASP A 384 25.83 -19.80 11.75
C ASP A 384 24.40 -19.38 11.42
N ASN A 385 23.64 -20.23 10.70
CA ASN A 385 22.27 -19.95 10.30
C ASN A 385 21.21 -20.27 11.37
N LYS A 386 21.60 -20.78 12.54
CA LYS A 386 20.73 -21.14 13.66
C LYS A 386 20.89 -20.20 14.86
N THR A 387 22.06 -19.60 15.04
CA THR A 387 22.37 -18.74 16.19
C THR A 387 21.67 -17.39 16.04
N VAL A 388 20.87 -17.02 17.04
CA VAL A 388 20.24 -15.70 17.15
C VAL A 388 21.29 -14.68 17.59
N ARG A 389 21.17 -13.42 17.15
CA ARG A 389 22.02 -12.34 17.69
C ARG A 389 21.83 -12.18 19.19
N PRO A 390 22.86 -11.78 19.96
CA PRO A 390 22.70 -11.47 21.37
C PRO A 390 21.59 -10.45 21.60
N ILE A 391 20.78 -10.71 22.60
CA ILE A 391 19.67 -9.82 22.99
C ILE A 391 19.98 -9.30 24.39
N GLU A 392 19.96 -7.97 24.54
CA GLU A 392 20.12 -7.27 25.81
C GLU A 392 18.92 -6.36 26.03
N ILE A 393 18.40 -6.34 27.26
CA ILE A 393 17.21 -5.55 27.59
C ILE A 393 17.48 -4.85 28.94
N GLU A 394 17.31 -3.52 28.91
CA GLU A 394 17.33 -2.69 30.12
C GLU A 394 15.95 -2.06 30.30
N VAL A 395 15.38 -2.13 31.48
CA VAL A 395 14.09 -1.51 31.80
C VAL A 395 14.26 -0.29 32.68
N GLY A 396 13.34 0.68 32.59
CA GLY A 396 13.37 1.88 33.42
C GLY A 396 14.46 2.87 33.02
N VAL A 397 14.91 2.87 31.77
CA VAL A 397 16.01 3.71 31.27
C VAL A 397 15.68 5.21 31.20
N LEU A 398 14.38 5.58 31.18
CA LEU A 398 13.96 6.97 31.16
C LEU A 398 13.20 7.33 32.44
N PRO A 399 13.59 8.42 33.16
CA PRO A 399 13.10 8.68 34.52
C PRO A 399 11.67 9.21 34.64
N SER A 400 11.12 9.82 33.60
CA SER A 400 9.83 10.55 33.68
C SER A 400 8.71 9.95 32.84
N VAL A 401 8.87 8.74 32.34
CA VAL A 401 7.84 8.02 31.56
C VAL A 401 7.17 6.94 32.42
N HIS A 402 5.96 6.49 32.05
CA HIS A 402 5.26 5.44 32.82
C HIS A 402 5.97 4.09 32.71
N GLY A 403 6.61 3.80 31.56
CA GLY A 403 7.46 2.63 31.35
C GLY A 403 8.43 2.87 30.21
N SER A 404 9.63 2.31 30.31
CA SER A 404 10.63 2.36 29.23
C SER A 404 11.50 1.12 29.25
N ALA A 405 11.95 0.71 28.06
CA ALA A 405 12.94 -0.33 27.88
C ALA A 405 13.86 0.02 26.71
N LEU A 406 15.15 -0.25 26.90
CA LEU A 406 16.14 -0.28 25.82
C LEU A 406 16.31 -1.74 25.39
N PHE A 407 16.00 -2.03 24.14
CA PHE A 407 16.15 -3.34 23.53
C PHE A 407 17.28 -3.29 22.51
N THR A 408 18.29 -4.15 22.68
CA THR A 408 19.40 -4.28 21.76
C THR A 408 19.51 -5.72 21.27
N ARG A 409 19.58 -5.91 19.95
CA ARG A 409 19.80 -7.20 19.29
C ARG A 409 20.95 -7.07 18.30
N GLY A 410 22.18 -7.34 18.79
CA GLY A 410 23.39 -7.07 18.01
C GLY A 410 23.50 -5.60 17.65
N GLU A 411 23.52 -5.29 16.37
CA GLU A 411 23.61 -3.92 15.83
C GLU A 411 22.22 -3.30 15.51
N THR A 412 21.17 -3.73 16.18
CA THR A 412 19.83 -3.15 16.07
C THR A 412 19.34 -2.81 17.46
N GLN A 413 18.89 -1.58 17.65
CA GLN A 413 18.49 -1.08 18.97
C GLN A 413 17.20 -0.27 18.87
N ALA A 414 16.35 -0.37 19.87
CA ALA A 414 15.13 0.40 20.00
C ALA A 414 14.92 0.85 21.45
N ILE A 415 14.51 2.10 21.65
CA ILE A 415 13.93 2.56 22.91
C ILE A 415 12.41 2.46 22.78
N VAL A 416 11.80 1.64 23.64
CA VAL A 416 10.34 1.50 23.69
C VAL A 416 9.82 2.18 24.93
N THR A 417 8.89 3.12 24.75
CA THR A 417 8.21 3.81 25.86
C THR A 417 6.75 3.41 25.91
N THR A 418 6.21 3.32 27.13
CA THR A 418 4.79 3.05 27.36
C THR A 418 4.18 4.17 28.18
N THR A 419 3.00 4.62 27.75
CA THR A 419 2.19 5.61 28.45
C THR A 419 0.82 5.01 28.71
N LEU A 420 0.35 5.12 29.95
CA LEU A 420 -0.98 4.69 30.35
C LEU A 420 -1.92 5.90 30.38
N GLY A 421 -3.05 5.78 29.72
CA GLY A 421 -4.10 6.75 29.65
C GLY A 421 -5.42 6.25 30.26
N THR A 422 -6.43 7.08 30.21
CA THR A 422 -7.79 6.77 30.65
C THR A 422 -8.64 6.31 29.45
N SER A 423 -9.89 5.93 29.71
CA SER A 423 -10.88 5.63 28.67
C SER A 423 -11.19 6.81 27.72
N ARG A 424 -10.77 8.04 28.07
CA ARG A 424 -10.89 9.23 27.21
C ARG A 424 -9.76 9.34 26.18
N ASP A 425 -8.66 8.64 26.42
CA ASP A 425 -7.46 8.65 25.57
C ASP A 425 -7.48 7.55 24.49
N VAL A 426 -8.57 6.78 24.44
CA VAL A 426 -8.79 5.75 23.43
C VAL A 426 -8.92 6.40 22.05
N GLN A 427 -8.25 5.86 21.05
CA GLN A 427 -8.36 6.34 19.68
C GLN A 427 -9.73 5.98 19.10
N ILE A 428 -10.41 6.99 18.57
CA ILE A 428 -11.64 6.81 17.80
C ILE A 428 -11.28 6.73 16.33
N ILE A 429 -11.64 5.63 15.69
CA ILE A 429 -11.39 5.38 14.26
C ILE A 429 -12.76 5.42 13.57
N ASP A 430 -12.99 6.46 12.75
CA ASP A 430 -14.18 6.59 11.89
C ASP A 430 -13.87 5.95 10.55
N ALA A 431 -14.25 4.69 10.38
CA ALA A 431 -14.03 3.88 9.19
C ALA A 431 -15.33 3.73 8.35
N LEU A 432 -15.21 3.16 7.15
CA LEU A 432 -16.38 2.92 6.29
C LEU A 432 -17.36 1.92 6.93
N GLU A 433 -16.85 0.91 7.61
CA GLU A 433 -17.63 -0.08 8.36
C GLU A 433 -18.34 0.49 9.58
N GLY A 434 -17.83 1.60 10.13
CA GLY A 434 -18.38 2.26 11.31
C GLY A 434 -17.31 2.86 12.22
N GLU A 435 -17.75 3.47 13.31
CA GLU A 435 -16.85 3.97 14.36
C GLU A 435 -16.41 2.81 15.26
N ARG A 436 -15.11 2.72 15.51
CA ARG A 436 -14.55 1.80 16.49
C ARG A 436 -13.57 2.50 17.42
N LYS A 437 -13.42 1.95 18.63
CA LYS A 437 -12.47 2.43 19.64
C LYS A 437 -11.28 1.49 19.71
N ASP A 438 -10.09 2.05 19.70
CA ASP A 438 -8.83 1.31 19.81
C ASP A 438 -8.09 1.76 21.08
N PRO A 439 -8.06 0.92 22.13
CA PRO A 439 -7.42 1.26 23.40
C PRO A 439 -5.91 1.07 23.39
N PHE A 440 -5.35 0.37 22.38
CA PHE A 440 -3.93 0.14 22.27
C PHE A 440 -3.36 0.84 21.03
N LEU A 441 -2.56 1.88 21.28
CA LEU A 441 -1.86 2.62 20.26
C LEU A 441 -0.40 2.16 20.20
N PHE A 442 0.07 1.79 19.02
CA PHE A 442 1.47 1.43 18.81
C PHE A 442 2.06 2.29 17.69
N HIS A 443 3.11 3.04 17.99
CA HIS A 443 3.80 3.90 17.04
C HIS A 443 5.25 3.42 16.87
N TYR A 444 5.71 3.41 15.63
CA TYR A 444 7.06 3.00 15.27
C TYR A 444 7.71 4.13 14.47
N ASN A 445 8.87 4.58 14.94
CA ASN A 445 9.63 5.65 14.33
C ASN A 445 11.00 5.14 13.91
N PHE A 446 11.41 5.48 12.68
CA PHE A 446 12.68 5.08 12.09
C PHE A 446 13.43 6.32 11.58
N PRO A 447 14.05 7.10 12.49
CA PRO A 447 14.75 8.32 12.11
C PRO A 447 16.06 8.02 11.35
N PRO A 448 16.52 8.92 10.47
CA PRO A 448 17.71 8.72 9.62
C PRO A 448 18.98 8.42 10.42
N TYR A 449 19.16 9.00 11.60
CA TYR A 449 20.32 8.77 12.43
C TYR A 449 20.49 7.30 12.85
N SER A 450 19.41 6.51 12.86
CA SER A 450 19.47 5.09 13.22
C SER A 450 20.31 4.24 12.25
N VAL A 451 20.53 4.73 11.04
CA VAL A 451 21.40 4.13 10.02
C VAL A 451 22.67 4.97 9.76
N GLY A 452 22.91 6.01 10.56
CA GLY A 452 24.06 6.90 10.42
C GLY A 452 23.95 7.91 9.27
N GLU A 453 22.74 8.22 8.79
CA GLU A 453 22.50 9.12 7.68
C GLU A 453 21.86 10.43 8.13
N ALA A 454 22.18 11.51 7.42
CA ALA A 454 21.41 12.75 7.49
C ALA A 454 20.28 12.69 6.48
N GLY A 455 19.03 12.88 6.92
CA GLY A 455 17.87 12.75 6.06
C GLY A 455 16.68 13.61 6.52
N ARG A 456 15.60 13.56 5.74
CA ARG A 456 14.38 14.31 6.05
C ARG A 456 13.71 13.73 7.28
N VAL A 457 13.44 14.57 8.27
CA VAL A 457 12.61 14.25 9.44
C VAL A 457 11.22 14.84 9.24
N GLY A 458 10.19 14.06 9.52
CA GLY A 458 8.80 14.51 9.33
C GLY A 458 7.78 13.47 9.79
N THR A 459 6.65 13.42 9.12
CA THR A 459 5.62 12.40 9.40
C THR A 459 6.12 11.01 9.02
N PRO A 460 5.75 9.97 9.79
CA PRO A 460 6.10 8.58 9.48
C PRO A 460 5.75 8.20 8.05
N GLY A 461 6.67 7.53 7.38
CA GLY A 461 6.45 7.00 6.04
C GLY A 461 5.59 5.73 6.05
N ARG A 462 5.18 5.28 4.86
CA ARG A 462 4.36 4.06 4.71
C ARG A 462 5.02 2.80 5.28
N ARG A 463 6.36 2.73 5.23
CA ARG A 463 7.13 1.62 5.80
C ARG A 463 7.01 1.60 7.31
N GLU A 464 7.14 2.75 7.97
CA GLU A 464 7.03 2.89 9.42
C GLU A 464 5.64 2.52 9.91
N VAL A 465 4.58 2.99 9.23
CA VAL A 465 3.19 2.61 9.53
C VAL A 465 3.02 1.08 9.41
N GLY A 466 3.57 0.45 8.37
CA GLY A 466 3.50 -1.00 8.17
C GLY A 466 4.23 -1.80 9.26
N HIS A 467 5.43 -1.36 9.67
CA HIS A 467 6.19 -1.98 10.75
C HIS A 467 5.48 -1.81 12.10
N GLY A 468 4.94 -0.61 12.37
CA GLY A 468 4.16 -0.35 13.59
C GLY A 468 2.94 -1.27 13.69
N ARG A 469 2.20 -1.47 12.60
CA ARG A 469 1.05 -2.37 12.58
C ARG A 469 1.45 -3.82 12.81
N LEU A 470 2.55 -4.27 12.19
CA LEU A 470 3.05 -5.63 12.39
C LEU A 470 3.43 -5.88 13.85
N ALA A 471 4.19 -4.95 14.46
CA ALA A 471 4.57 -5.03 15.86
C ALA A 471 3.33 -4.95 16.78
N LYS A 472 2.38 -4.07 16.50
CA LYS A 472 1.10 -3.96 17.22
C LYS A 472 0.37 -5.28 17.29
N ARG A 473 0.24 -5.99 16.15
CA ARG A 473 -0.42 -7.32 16.10
C ARG A 473 0.28 -8.34 16.99
N GLY A 474 1.61 -8.39 16.94
CA GLY A 474 2.39 -9.30 17.78
C GLY A 474 2.23 -9.04 19.27
N VAL A 475 2.22 -7.76 19.68
CA VAL A 475 2.04 -7.37 21.08
C VAL A 475 0.61 -7.64 21.56
N LEU A 476 -0.39 -7.35 20.74
CA LEU A 476 -1.82 -7.57 21.07
C LEU A 476 -2.12 -9.01 21.46
N ALA A 477 -1.41 -9.98 20.88
CA ALA A 477 -1.60 -11.42 21.16
C ALA A 477 -1.29 -11.80 22.63
N VAL A 478 -0.52 -10.98 23.34
CA VAL A 478 -0.08 -11.24 24.73
C VAL A 478 -0.46 -10.12 25.71
N MET A 479 -1.27 -9.15 25.24
CA MET A 479 -1.73 -8.07 26.09
C MET A 479 -2.87 -8.53 27.03
N PRO A 480 -2.92 -7.99 28.25
CA PRO A 480 -4.07 -8.22 29.14
C PRO A 480 -5.34 -7.62 28.53
N THR A 481 -6.48 -8.17 28.90
CA THR A 481 -7.78 -7.64 28.52
C THR A 481 -8.04 -6.29 29.22
N LEU A 482 -8.99 -5.49 28.70
CA LEU A 482 -9.41 -4.24 29.37
C LEU A 482 -10.07 -4.47 30.72
N GLU A 483 -10.59 -5.66 31.00
CA GLU A 483 -11.14 -6.02 32.30
C GLU A 483 -10.02 -6.25 33.33
N GLU A 484 -8.93 -6.86 32.91
CA GLU A 484 -7.76 -7.12 33.75
C GLU A 484 -6.88 -5.86 33.92
N PHE A 485 -6.81 -5.01 32.88
CA PHE A 485 -5.98 -3.80 32.89
C PHE A 485 -6.70 -2.64 32.18
N PRO A 486 -7.52 -1.86 32.91
CA PRO A 486 -8.48 -0.90 32.35
C PRO A 486 -7.83 0.44 31.95
N TYR A 487 -6.73 0.40 31.20
CA TYR A 487 -6.05 1.58 30.70
C TYR A 487 -6.01 1.60 29.17
N ALA A 488 -6.11 2.80 28.60
CA ALA A 488 -5.63 3.02 27.26
C ALA A 488 -4.09 3.01 27.28
N ILE A 489 -3.47 2.27 26.38
CA ILE A 489 -2.02 2.09 26.36
C ILE A 489 -1.47 2.66 25.06
N ARG A 490 -0.47 3.53 25.17
CA ARG A 490 0.31 3.99 24.03
C ARG A 490 1.75 3.50 24.14
N ALA A 491 2.17 2.62 23.26
CA ALA A 491 3.56 2.21 23.11
C ALA A 491 4.20 2.96 21.93
N VAL A 492 5.42 3.43 22.10
CA VAL A 492 6.21 4.08 21.04
C VAL A 492 7.56 3.40 20.96
N SER A 493 7.89 2.86 19.79
CA SER A 493 9.19 2.26 19.50
C SER A 493 10.00 3.24 18.65
N GLU A 494 11.04 3.82 19.24
CA GLU A 494 12.03 4.66 18.59
C GLU A 494 13.23 3.79 18.20
N ILE A 495 13.47 3.61 16.91
CA ILE A 495 14.66 2.87 16.45
C ILE A 495 15.88 3.76 16.55
N THR A 496 16.85 3.33 17.35
CA THR A 496 18.08 4.08 17.61
C THR A 496 19.28 3.58 16.82
N GLU A 497 19.30 2.26 16.50
CA GLU A 497 20.29 1.66 15.62
C GLU A 497 19.66 0.62 14.68
N SER A 498 20.11 0.58 13.44
CA SER A 498 19.62 -0.39 12.45
C SER A 498 20.62 -0.62 11.32
N ASN A 499 20.55 -1.81 10.71
CA ASN A 499 21.26 -2.15 9.48
C ASN A 499 20.41 -1.89 8.21
N GLY A 500 19.47 -0.94 8.27
CA GLY A 500 18.55 -0.61 7.17
C GLY A 500 17.30 -1.48 7.13
N SER A 501 17.21 -2.52 7.97
CA SER A 501 16.02 -3.34 8.17
C SER A 501 15.92 -3.67 9.66
N SER A 502 14.94 -3.10 10.29
CA SER A 502 14.66 -3.32 11.72
C SER A 502 13.57 -4.33 11.91
#